data_0f363d4a6b6a4cdfda81500973317410
#
_entry.id   0f363d4a6b6a4cdfda81500973317410
#
_cell.length_a   1.000
_cell.length_b   1.000
_cell.length_c   1.000
_cell.angle_alpha   90.00
_cell.angle_beta   90.00
_cell.angle_gamma   90.00
#
_symmetry.space_group_name_H-M   'P 1'
#
loop_
_entity.id
_entity.type
_entity.pdbx_description
1 polymer ?
#
loop_
_entity_poly.entity_id
_entity_poly.type
_entity_poly.pdbx_seq_one_letter_code
_entity_poly.pdbx_strand_id
1 'polypeptide(L)'
;MSLKENNKSDSSSQMTRKIKRVRISAKMRADIFMRHGGICHLCSLKVVPGQDWDVSHEIPLECGGADDESNWLVAHRKCHRVHTSTVDVPQIAKVKRIHQNHVGAKLESRSPLPGGKRSKWKRKMDGTVVLRDGHE
;
A
#
# COMPACT_ATOMS: atom_id res chain seq x y z
N MET A 1 10.45 -47.85 -3.43
CA MET A 1 9.50 -46.84 -3.94
C MET A 1 9.90 -45.49 -3.34
N SER A 2 10.53 -44.65 -4.14
CA SER A 2 11.05 -43.34 -3.70
C SER A 2 9.98 -42.26 -3.89
N LEU A 3 9.58 -41.65 -2.80
CA LEU A 3 8.77 -40.42 -2.85
C LEU A 3 9.71 -39.23 -3.06
N LYS A 4 9.62 -38.60 -4.22
CA LYS A 4 10.31 -37.35 -4.52
C LYS A 4 9.44 -36.21 -4.03
N GLU A 5 9.81 -35.61 -2.91
CA GLU A 5 9.30 -34.33 -2.47
C GLU A 5 9.89 -33.22 -3.34
N ASN A 6 9.09 -32.65 -4.22
CA ASN A 6 9.43 -31.41 -4.92
C ASN A 6 8.84 -30.23 -4.14
N ASN A 7 9.56 -29.79 -3.12
CA ASN A 7 9.32 -28.52 -2.46
C ASN A 7 10.13 -27.44 -3.19
N LYS A 8 9.54 -26.80 -4.17
CA LYS A 8 10.12 -25.63 -4.84
C LYS A 8 9.48 -24.39 -4.27
N SER A 9 10.12 -23.85 -3.24
CA SER A 9 9.82 -22.55 -2.66
C SER A 9 10.16 -21.46 -3.69
N ASP A 10 9.19 -21.05 -4.48
CA ASP A 10 9.28 -19.94 -5.42
C ASP A 10 8.78 -18.66 -4.75
N SER A 11 9.59 -18.13 -3.84
CA SER A 11 9.24 -16.95 -3.02
C SER A 11 9.74 -15.62 -3.62
N SER A 12 10.43 -15.63 -4.76
CA SER A 12 11.17 -14.45 -5.23
C SER A 12 10.57 -13.69 -6.42
N SER A 13 9.46 -14.16 -7.01
CA SER A 13 8.98 -13.62 -8.30
C SER A 13 7.63 -12.89 -8.24
N GLN A 14 7.07 -12.59 -7.07
CA GLN A 14 5.67 -12.15 -6.97
C GLN A 14 5.42 -10.64 -6.95
N MET A 15 6.43 -9.78 -6.97
CA MET A 15 6.24 -8.36 -6.66
C MET A 15 6.01 -7.41 -7.84
N THR A 16 5.94 -7.91 -9.07
CA THR A 16 5.61 -7.08 -10.25
C THR A 16 4.35 -7.52 -10.99
N ARG A 17 3.70 -8.58 -10.53
CA ARG A 17 2.44 -9.00 -11.14
C ARG A 17 1.34 -8.05 -10.70
N LYS A 18 0.63 -7.45 -11.67
CA LYS A 18 -0.66 -6.79 -11.42
C LYS A 18 -1.55 -7.76 -10.64
N ILE A 19 -1.88 -7.44 -9.39
CA ILE A 19 -2.77 -8.26 -8.57
C ILE A 19 -4.11 -8.33 -9.30
N LYS A 20 -4.47 -9.53 -9.75
CA LYS A 20 -5.75 -9.77 -10.41
C LYS A 20 -6.82 -9.76 -9.32
N ARG A 21 -7.62 -8.71 -9.27
CA ARG A 21 -8.71 -8.57 -8.29
C ARG A 21 -9.86 -9.52 -8.61
N VAL A 22 -10.44 -10.11 -7.59
CA VAL A 22 -11.67 -10.90 -7.68
C VAL A 22 -12.83 -9.99 -8.11
N ARG A 23 -13.60 -10.43 -9.09
CA ARG A 23 -14.81 -9.72 -9.51
C ARG A 23 -15.94 -10.02 -8.53
N ILE A 24 -16.27 -9.07 -7.69
CA ILE A 24 -17.36 -9.18 -6.72
C ILE A 24 -18.70 -9.04 -7.45
N SER A 25 -19.49 -10.12 -7.46
CA SER A 25 -20.83 -10.13 -8.05
C SER A 25 -21.84 -9.36 -7.17
N ALA A 26 -23.01 -9.03 -7.73
CA ALA A 26 -24.08 -8.40 -6.97
C ALA A 26 -24.53 -9.24 -5.77
N LYS A 27 -24.58 -10.56 -5.94
CA LYS A 27 -24.89 -11.50 -4.85
C LYS A 27 -23.85 -11.41 -3.74
N MET A 28 -22.56 -11.51 -4.07
CA MET A 28 -21.47 -11.40 -3.08
C MET A 28 -21.51 -10.05 -2.35
N ARG A 29 -21.81 -8.95 -3.06
CA ARG A 29 -21.97 -7.63 -2.42
C ARG A 29 -23.11 -7.66 -1.39
N ALA A 30 -24.25 -8.26 -1.71
CA ALA A 30 -25.38 -8.38 -0.78
C ALA A 30 -25.01 -9.25 0.44
N ASP A 31 -24.32 -10.37 0.23
CA ASP A 31 -23.88 -11.26 1.30
C ASP A 31 -22.90 -10.54 2.25
N ILE A 32 -21.94 -9.79 1.71
CA ILE A 32 -20.99 -8.96 2.49
C ILE A 32 -21.76 -7.91 3.29
N PHE A 33 -22.73 -7.21 2.67
CA PHE A 33 -23.52 -6.19 3.32
C PHE A 33 -24.31 -6.77 4.52
N MET A 34 -24.96 -7.91 4.31
CA MET A 34 -25.73 -8.58 5.37
C MET A 34 -24.83 -9.09 6.50
N ARG A 35 -23.68 -9.67 6.18
CA ARG A 35 -22.70 -10.17 7.16
C ARG A 35 -22.22 -9.08 8.10
N HIS A 36 -21.97 -7.88 7.57
CA HIS A 36 -21.50 -6.73 8.34
C HIS A 36 -22.63 -5.82 8.85
N GLY A 37 -23.91 -6.28 8.74
CA GLY A 37 -25.07 -5.51 9.21
C GLY A 37 -25.27 -4.16 8.52
N GLY A 38 -24.65 -3.95 7.34
CA GLY A 38 -24.66 -2.68 6.63
C GLY A 38 -23.98 -1.54 7.38
N ILE A 39 -23.03 -1.85 8.26
CA ILE A 39 -22.27 -0.84 9.04
C ILE A 39 -20.96 -0.52 8.31
N CYS A 40 -20.70 0.76 8.12
CA CYS A 40 -19.42 1.23 7.57
C CYS A 40 -18.29 1.01 8.59
N HIS A 41 -17.26 0.25 8.24
CA HIS A 41 -16.14 -0.04 9.13
C HIS A 41 -15.27 1.19 9.46
N LEU A 42 -15.37 2.27 8.65
CA LEU A 42 -14.55 3.48 8.82
C LEU A 42 -15.18 4.52 9.73
N CYS A 43 -16.50 4.69 9.70
CA CYS A 43 -17.19 5.68 10.51
C CYS A 43 -18.20 5.08 11.50
N SER A 44 -18.37 3.75 11.49
CA SER A 44 -19.29 2.99 12.35
C SER A 44 -20.78 3.37 12.19
N LEU A 45 -21.12 4.15 11.19
CA LEU A 45 -22.51 4.52 10.89
C LEU A 45 -23.12 3.52 9.91
N LYS A 46 -24.43 3.34 10.00
CA LYS A 46 -25.19 2.45 9.12
C LYS A 46 -25.31 3.05 7.72
N VAL A 47 -25.10 2.25 6.71
CA VAL A 47 -25.41 2.57 5.31
C VAL A 47 -26.91 2.43 5.12
N VAL A 48 -27.59 3.55 4.83
CA VAL A 48 -29.04 3.54 4.59
C VAL A 48 -29.36 3.28 3.12
N PRO A 49 -30.57 2.75 2.81
CA PRO A 49 -31.02 2.54 1.44
C PRO A 49 -30.86 3.80 0.59
N GLY A 50 -30.30 3.66 -0.60
CA GLY A 50 -30.04 4.78 -1.51
C GLY A 50 -28.69 5.46 -1.34
N GLN A 51 -27.92 5.16 -0.29
CA GLN A 51 -26.55 5.63 -0.18
C GLN A 51 -25.58 4.79 -1.01
N ASP A 52 -24.62 5.48 -1.60
CA ASP A 52 -23.50 4.82 -2.28
C ASP A 52 -22.53 4.21 -1.29
N TRP A 53 -22.25 2.93 -1.48
CA TRP A 53 -21.29 2.19 -0.70
C TRP A 53 -20.42 1.28 -1.57
N ASP A 54 -19.24 0.96 -1.08
CA ASP A 54 -18.27 0.09 -1.75
C ASP A 54 -17.84 -1.04 -0.82
N VAL A 55 -17.37 -2.15 -1.41
CA VAL A 55 -16.61 -3.15 -0.69
C VAL A 55 -15.18 -2.62 -0.56
N SER A 56 -14.75 -2.46 0.67
CA SER A 56 -13.40 -2.03 1.04
C SER A 56 -12.57 -3.23 1.48
N HIS A 57 -11.26 -3.16 1.31
CA HIS A 57 -10.34 -4.10 1.93
C HIS A 57 -9.84 -3.52 3.25
N GLU A 58 -9.85 -4.30 4.32
CA GLU A 58 -9.28 -3.90 5.61
C GLU A 58 -7.78 -3.67 5.49
N ILE A 59 -7.10 -4.64 4.87
CA ILE A 59 -5.68 -4.55 4.53
C ILE A 59 -5.59 -4.38 3.02
N PRO A 60 -4.94 -3.31 2.52
CA PRO A 60 -4.75 -3.13 1.08
C PRO A 60 -4.05 -4.34 0.46
N LEU A 61 -4.50 -4.79 -0.71
CA LEU A 61 -3.90 -5.93 -1.42
C LEU A 61 -2.41 -5.73 -1.68
N GLU A 62 -2.00 -4.50 -1.97
CA GLU A 62 -0.60 -4.14 -2.20
C GLU A 62 0.26 -4.17 -0.93
N CYS A 63 -0.38 -4.24 0.24
CA CYS A 63 0.27 -4.45 1.55
C CYS A 63 0.21 -5.91 2.02
N GLY A 64 -0.25 -6.82 1.16
CA GLY A 64 -0.36 -8.25 1.46
C GLY A 64 -1.73 -8.69 1.96
N GLY A 65 -2.76 -7.83 1.89
CA GLY A 65 -4.13 -8.21 2.19
C GLY A 65 -4.65 -9.28 1.24
N ALA A 66 -5.47 -10.20 1.72
CA ALA A 66 -6.13 -11.20 0.91
C ALA A 66 -7.26 -10.58 0.07
N ASP A 67 -7.52 -11.12 -1.12
CA ASP A 67 -8.67 -10.72 -1.93
C ASP A 67 -9.80 -11.73 -1.77
N ASP A 68 -10.27 -11.86 -0.55
CA ASP A 68 -11.33 -12.80 -0.15
C ASP A 68 -12.24 -12.19 0.94
N GLU A 69 -13.24 -12.97 1.33
CA GLU A 69 -14.26 -12.55 2.28
C GLU A 69 -13.74 -12.18 3.67
N SER A 70 -12.56 -12.64 4.06
CA SER A 70 -11.95 -12.32 5.36
C SER A 70 -11.47 -10.89 5.44
N ASN A 71 -11.19 -10.28 4.28
CA ASN A 71 -10.63 -8.93 4.17
C ASN A 71 -11.62 -7.93 3.53
N TRP A 72 -12.86 -8.36 3.19
CA TRP A 72 -13.87 -7.49 2.59
C TRP A 72 -14.81 -6.89 3.63
N LEU A 73 -14.92 -5.58 3.65
CA LEU A 73 -15.73 -4.81 4.59
C LEU A 73 -16.65 -3.82 3.86
N VAL A 74 -17.72 -3.41 4.53
CA VAL A 74 -18.65 -2.39 4.02
C VAL A 74 -18.12 -1.00 4.35
N ALA A 75 -18.08 -0.11 3.38
CA ALA A 75 -17.74 1.29 3.58
C ALA A 75 -18.63 2.24 2.78
N HIS A 76 -19.00 3.39 3.33
CA HIS A 76 -19.56 4.46 2.51
C HIS A 76 -18.54 4.87 1.44
N ARG A 77 -18.97 5.12 0.23
CA ARG A 77 -18.08 5.53 -0.88
C ARG A 77 -17.22 6.74 -0.53
N LYS A 78 -17.78 7.73 0.17
CA LYS A 78 -17.04 8.91 0.63
C LYS A 78 -15.96 8.53 1.66
N CYS A 79 -16.32 7.75 2.67
CA CYS A 79 -15.36 7.28 3.69
C CYS A 79 -14.24 6.47 3.07
N HIS A 80 -14.56 5.53 2.15
CA HIS A 80 -13.58 4.71 1.44
C HIS A 80 -12.59 5.58 0.63
N ARG A 81 -13.08 6.57 -0.12
CA ARG A 81 -12.20 7.47 -0.90
C ARG A 81 -11.25 8.27 -0.02
N VAL A 82 -11.77 8.83 1.10
CA VAL A 82 -10.95 9.59 2.04
C VAL A 82 -9.90 8.66 2.67
N HIS A 83 -10.30 7.49 3.15
CA HIS A 83 -9.39 6.51 3.75
C HIS A 83 -8.30 6.09 2.75
N THR A 84 -8.68 5.75 1.53
CA THR A 84 -7.72 5.36 0.48
C THR A 84 -6.70 6.47 0.21
N SER A 85 -7.12 7.72 0.11
CA SER A 85 -6.19 8.83 -0.18
C SER A 85 -5.28 9.19 1.00
N THR A 86 -5.78 9.11 2.23
CA THR A 86 -5.05 9.57 3.42
C THR A 86 -4.29 8.48 4.15
N VAL A 87 -4.72 7.22 4.03
CA VAL A 87 -4.13 6.08 4.75
C VAL A 87 -3.51 5.07 3.80
N ASP A 88 -4.31 4.48 2.88
CA ASP A 88 -3.84 3.36 2.05
C ASP A 88 -2.69 3.78 1.11
N VAL A 89 -2.86 4.89 0.38
CA VAL A 89 -1.87 5.36 -0.60
C VAL A 89 -0.51 5.65 0.05
N PRO A 90 -0.42 6.41 1.16
CA PRO A 90 0.83 6.62 1.89
C PRO A 90 1.44 5.31 2.44
N GLN A 91 0.60 4.41 2.95
CA GLN A 91 1.05 3.13 3.48
C GLN A 91 1.63 2.24 2.37
N ILE A 92 0.95 2.10 1.25
CA ILE A 92 1.40 1.36 0.07
C ILE A 92 2.73 1.94 -0.43
N ALA A 93 2.85 3.26 -0.53
CA ALA A 93 4.08 3.92 -0.95
C ALA A 93 5.24 3.63 0.01
N LYS A 94 4.97 3.62 1.33
CA LYS A 94 5.96 3.27 2.36
C LYS A 94 6.42 1.81 2.21
N VAL A 95 5.49 0.87 2.06
CA VAL A 95 5.80 -0.57 1.89
C VAL A 95 6.65 -0.79 0.63
N LYS A 96 6.24 -0.21 -0.51
CA LYS A 96 6.99 -0.29 -1.77
C LYS A 96 8.42 0.25 -1.61
N ARG A 97 8.58 1.40 -0.95
CA ARG A 97 9.91 2.00 -0.70
C ARG A 97 10.80 1.12 0.18
N ILE A 98 10.23 0.55 1.25
CA ILE A 98 10.96 -0.36 2.15
C ILE A 98 11.42 -1.58 1.36
N HIS A 99 10.54 -2.18 0.57
CA HIS A 99 10.87 -3.33 -0.24
C HIS A 99 11.96 -3.03 -1.29
N GLN A 100 11.83 -1.91 -2.03
CA GLN A 100 12.85 -1.48 -3.00
C GLN A 100 14.22 -1.28 -2.34
N ASN A 101 14.25 -0.73 -1.13
CA ASN A 101 15.49 -0.58 -0.37
C ASN A 101 16.07 -1.94 0.06
N HIS A 102 15.20 -2.86 0.52
CA HIS A 102 15.59 -4.18 1.00
C HIS A 102 16.23 -5.03 -0.10
N VAL A 103 15.65 -5.03 -1.30
CA VAL A 103 16.18 -5.77 -2.45
C VAL A 103 17.28 -5.01 -3.23
N GLY A 104 17.71 -3.84 -2.75
CA GLY A 104 18.73 -3.03 -3.42
C GLY A 104 18.29 -2.43 -4.76
N ALA A 105 16.98 -2.46 -5.07
CA ALA A 105 16.44 -1.95 -6.35
C ALA A 105 16.27 -0.42 -6.38
N LYS A 106 16.57 0.27 -5.29
CA LYS A 106 16.49 1.73 -5.24
C LYS A 106 17.58 2.33 -6.11
N LEU A 107 17.18 2.99 -7.19
CA LEU A 107 18.09 3.78 -7.99
C LEU A 107 18.57 5.00 -7.20
N GLU A 108 19.87 5.29 -7.31
CA GLU A 108 20.40 6.51 -6.74
C GLU A 108 19.78 7.73 -7.42
N SER A 109 19.44 8.74 -6.64
CA SER A 109 18.93 10.00 -7.19
C SER A 109 19.98 10.63 -8.09
N ARG A 110 19.61 10.94 -9.33
CA ARG A 110 20.47 11.68 -10.28
C ARG A 110 20.70 13.11 -9.82
N SER A 111 19.79 13.67 -9.04
CA SER A 111 19.88 15.03 -8.49
C SER A 111 19.93 14.95 -6.97
N PRO A 112 21.12 15.01 -6.35
CA PRO A 112 21.21 15.07 -4.91
C PRO A 112 20.54 16.34 -4.40
N LEU A 113 19.80 16.23 -3.28
CA LEU A 113 19.20 17.40 -2.64
C LEU A 113 20.29 18.45 -2.32
N PRO A 114 20.07 19.73 -2.66
CA PRO A 114 21.01 20.80 -2.29
C PRO A 114 21.26 20.78 -0.77
N GLY A 115 22.54 20.76 -0.36
CA GLY A 115 22.91 20.64 1.05
C GLY A 115 22.82 19.24 1.66
N GLY A 116 22.35 18.22 0.92
CA GLY A 116 22.33 16.83 1.35
C GLY A 116 23.73 16.23 1.50
N LYS A 117 23.85 15.01 2.08
CA LYS A 117 25.15 14.34 2.36
C LYS A 117 26.06 14.21 1.12
N ARG A 118 25.46 14.06 -0.07
CA ARG A 118 26.17 13.92 -1.37
C ARG A 118 26.36 15.26 -2.13
N SER A 119 25.84 16.36 -1.58
CA SER A 119 26.03 17.69 -2.16
C SER A 119 27.41 18.21 -1.84
N LYS A 120 28.08 18.84 -2.81
CA LYS A 120 29.33 19.60 -2.58
C LYS A 120 29.15 20.77 -1.64
N TRP A 121 27.90 21.20 -1.43
CA TRP A 121 27.56 22.31 -0.54
C TRP A 121 26.94 21.78 0.74
N LYS A 122 27.29 22.36 1.89
CA LYS A 122 26.64 22.14 3.18
C LYS A 122 26.06 23.42 3.72
N ARG A 123 24.90 23.35 4.36
CA ARG A 123 24.32 24.47 5.09
C ARG A 123 24.72 24.36 6.55
N LYS A 124 25.31 25.41 7.10
CA LYS A 124 25.61 25.52 8.53
C LYS A 124 24.33 25.87 9.33
N MET A 125 24.40 25.76 10.66
CA MET A 125 23.26 26.09 11.54
C MET A 125 22.92 27.58 11.53
N ASP A 126 23.89 28.45 11.19
CA ASP A 126 23.72 29.90 11.00
C ASP A 126 23.04 30.25 9.67
N GLY A 127 22.73 29.27 8.85
CA GLY A 127 22.09 29.43 7.54
C GLY A 127 23.08 29.66 6.39
N THR A 128 24.38 29.84 6.65
CA THR A 128 25.39 30.02 5.60
C THR A 128 25.60 28.73 4.80
N VAL A 129 25.90 28.90 3.51
CA VAL A 129 26.18 27.77 2.60
C VAL A 129 27.66 27.77 2.29
N VAL A 130 28.36 26.71 2.60
CA VAL A 130 29.79 26.54 2.39
C VAL A 130 30.10 25.29 1.59
N LEU A 131 31.23 25.26 0.91
CA LEU A 131 31.74 24.07 0.24
C LEU A 131 32.12 23.02 1.28
N ARG A 132 31.87 21.73 1.00
CA ARG A 132 32.41 20.64 1.82
C ARG A 132 33.89 20.45 1.51
N ASP A 133 34.67 20.37 2.56
CA ASP A 133 36.08 20.03 2.46
C ASP A 133 36.23 18.65 1.82
N GLY A 134 37.06 18.51 0.77
CA GLY A 134 37.30 17.25 0.07
C GLY A 134 36.59 17.09 -1.29
N HIS A 135 35.98 18.14 -1.82
CA HIS A 135 35.50 18.21 -3.19
C HIS A 135 36.35 19.29 -3.95
N GLU A 136 37.50 18.84 -4.45
CA GLU A 136 38.19 19.54 -5.57
C GLU A 136 37.62 19.02 -6.90
#